data_9d8cc238df54cb405d4d7ec753707d8d
#
_entry.id   9d8cc238df54cb405d4d7ec753707d8d
#
_cell.length_a   1.000
_cell.length_b   1.000
_cell.length_c   1.000
_cell.angle_alpha   90.00
_cell.angle_beta   90.00
_cell.angle_gamma   90.00
#
_symmetry.space_group_name_H-M   'P 1'
#
loop_
_entity.id
_entity.type
_entity.pdbx_description
1 polymer ?
#
loop_
_entity_poly.entity_id
_entity_poly.type
_entity_poly.pdbx_seq_one_letter_code
_entity_poly.pdbx_strand_id
1 'polypeptide(L)'
;MRSAQCRSFPTLASILSDTAPAPWTLDKFVDHLAANHCLETLEFIHYSSIYRVCYEEVTRTTPSRSTSSTPGYERLRSLWVCLLDTYIAPNGKREVNLPFDVKARLLATHQSNDPPSPSMLDSAVSLVYDLMESSMMVSFLSSLIPSKPEVGGTGRRARRKFGWTLWWNDVRKLKFRWGLRRLSGLGSGTWKKAP
;
A
#
# COMPACT_ATOMS: atom_id res chain seq x y z
N MET A 1 2.51 -15.83 -40.22
CA MET A 1 1.66 -16.30 -39.09
C MET A 1 2.10 -15.56 -37.85
N ARG A 2 1.34 -14.56 -37.38
CA ARG A 2 1.62 -13.86 -36.13
C ARG A 2 0.98 -14.67 -35.01
N SER A 3 1.80 -15.31 -34.18
CA SER A 3 1.34 -16.00 -32.97
C SER A 3 0.61 -15.00 -32.08
N ALA A 4 -0.67 -15.26 -31.82
CA ALA A 4 -1.43 -14.54 -30.84
C ALA A 4 -0.78 -14.82 -29.46
N GLN A 5 0.08 -13.91 -28.98
CA GLN A 5 0.54 -13.93 -27.61
C GLN A 5 -0.68 -13.77 -26.70
N CYS A 6 -1.00 -14.84 -26.00
CA CYS A 6 -1.99 -14.81 -24.93
C CYS A 6 -1.53 -13.76 -23.92
N ARG A 7 -2.11 -12.56 -23.95
CA ARG A 7 -1.79 -11.49 -23.00
C ARG A 7 -2.37 -11.88 -21.66
N SER A 8 -1.56 -12.52 -20.83
CA SER A 8 -1.91 -12.69 -19.42
C SER A 8 -2.02 -11.32 -18.77
N PHE A 9 -3.08 -11.09 -18.01
CA PHE A 9 -3.23 -9.86 -17.24
C PHE A 9 -2.08 -9.76 -16.21
N PRO A 10 -1.60 -8.54 -15.90
CA PRO A 10 -0.58 -8.34 -14.89
C PRO A 10 -1.12 -8.70 -13.52
N THR A 11 -0.25 -9.10 -12.61
CA THR A 11 -0.57 -9.24 -11.18
C THR A 11 -0.49 -7.89 -10.48
N LEU A 12 -1.20 -7.71 -9.36
CA LEU A 12 -1.08 -6.50 -8.54
C LEU A 12 0.39 -6.27 -8.14
N ALA A 13 1.11 -7.33 -7.77
CA ALA A 13 2.54 -7.25 -7.45
C ALA A 13 3.37 -6.69 -8.61
N SER A 14 3.10 -7.07 -9.85
CA SER A 14 3.82 -6.55 -11.02
C SER A 14 3.52 -5.08 -11.29
N ILE A 15 2.28 -4.63 -11.04
CA ILE A 15 1.90 -3.23 -11.14
C ILE A 15 2.60 -2.41 -10.05
N LEU A 16 2.52 -2.85 -8.79
CA LEU A 16 3.13 -2.14 -7.66
C LEU A 16 4.66 -2.08 -7.74
N SER A 17 5.29 -3.10 -8.34
CA SER A 17 6.74 -3.09 -8.60
C SER A 17 7.14 -2.33 -9.87
N ASP A 18 6.16 -1.79 -10.63
CA ASP A 18 6.37 -1.09 -11.90
C ASP A 18 7.08 -1.95 -12.97
N THR A 19 6.84 -3.24 -12.92
CA THR A 19 7.35 -4.21 -13.91
C THR A 19 6.28 -4.61 -14.91
N ALA A 20 5.02 -4.22 -14.68
CA ALA A 20 3.92 -4.49 -15.59
C ALA A 20 4.09 -3.67 -16.88
N PRO A 21 3.82 -4.30 -18.06
CA PRO A 21 3.95 -3.60 -19.34
C PRO A 21 2.80 -2.59 -19.52
N ALA A 22 3.01 -1.58 -20.38
CA ALA A 22 1.92 -0.70 -20.78
C ALA A 22 0.76 -1.52 -21.40
N PRO A 23 -0.50 -1.15 -21.12
CA PRO A 23 -0.97 0.06 -20.45
C PRO A 23 -1.09 -0.05 -18.91
N TRP A 24 -0.69 -1.15 -18.30
CA TRP A 24 -0.93 -1.46 -16.87
C TRP A 24 0.19 -0.93 -15.96
N THR A 25 0.64 0.29 -16.19
CA THR A 25 1.71 0.90 -15.40
C THR A 25 1.21 1.33 -14.02
N LEU A 26 2.14 1.42 -13.07
CA LEU A 26 1.85 1.90 -11.73
C LEU A 26 1.28 3.34 -11.75
N ASP A 27 1.78 4.24 -12.61
CA ASP A 27 1.27 5.60 -12.74
C ASP A 27 -0.22 5.63 -13.08
N LYS A 28 -0.64 4.77 -14.03
CA LYS A 28 -2.07 4.66 -14.40
C LYS A 28 -2.91 4.03 -13.31
N PHE A 29 -2.36 3.09 -12.57
CA PHE A 29 -3.05 2.50 -11.42
C PHE A 29 -3.27 3.52 -10.32
N VAL A 30 -2.28 4.33 -10.00
CA VAL A 30 -2.40 5.46 -9.06
C VAL A 30 -3.44 6.47 -9.52
N ASP A 31 -3.42 6.86 -10.79
CA ASP A 31 -4.45 7.74 -11.37
C ASP A 31 -5.86 7.14 -11.20
N HIS A 32 -5.99 5.83 -11.41
CA HIS A 32 -7.26 5.12 -11.23
C HIS A 32 -7.72 5.11 -9.77
N LEU A 33 -6.83 4.80 -8.82
CA LEU A 33 -7.13 4.84 -7.40
C LEU A 33 -7.54 6.24 -6.94
N ALA A 34 -6.84 7.27 -7.40
CA ALA A 34 -7.15 8.66 -7.09
C ALA A 34 -8.51 9.10 -7.65
N ALA A 35 -8.84 8.66 -8.86
CA ALA A 35 -10.14 8.96 -9.50
C ALA A 35 -11.32 8.26 -8.79
N ASN A 36 -11.07 7.13 -8.13
CA ASN A 36 -12.07 6.35 -7.41
C ASN A 36 -12.04 6.58 -5.89
N HIS A 37 -11.30 7.58 -5.40
CA HIS A 37 -11.21 7.93 -3.98
C HIS A 37 -10.79 6.76 -3.07
N CYS A 38 -9.86 5.93 -3.53
CA CYS A 38 -9.35 4.79 -2.78
C CYS A 38 -7.80 4.72 -2.74
N LEU A 39 -7.17 5.88 -2.89
CA LEU A 39 -5.72 6.01 -2.90
C LEU A 39 -5.08 5.73 -1.54
N GLU A 40 -5.84 5.97 -0.46
CA GLU A 40 -5.42 5.72 0.93
C GLU A 40 -4.98 4.27 1.16
N THR A 41 -5.54 3.33 0.40
CA THR A 41 -5.17 1.91 0.48
C THR A 41 -3.72 1.68 0.03
N LEU A 42 -3.33 2.28 -1.08
CA LEU A 42 -1.95 2.21 -1.58
C LEU A 42 -0.97 2.95 -0.65
N GLU A 43 -1.38 4.14 -0.18
CA GLU A 43 -0.58 4.92 0.75
C GLU A 43 -0.35 4.18 2.07
N PHE A 44 -1.38 3.55 2.63
CA PHE A 44 -1.26 2.75 3.85
C PHE A 44 -0.23 1.63 3.70
N ILE A 45 -0.28 0.84 2.60
CA ILE A 45 0.71 -0.21 2.33
C ILE A 45 2.11 0.39 2.24
N HIS A 46 2.25 1.53 1.56
CA HIS A 46 3.52 2.21 1.40
C HIS A 46 4.11 2.68 2.74
N TYR A 47 3.33 3.41 3.55
CA TYR A 47 3.79 3.89 4.86
C TYR A 47 4.05 2.77 5.85
N SER A 48 3.29 1.68 5.79
CA SER A 48 3.56 0.45 6.54
C SER A 48 4.92 -0.15 6.17
N SER A 49 5.27 -0.11 4.89
CA SER A 49 6.58 -0.56 4.41
C SER A 49 7.71 0.35 4.88
N ILE A 50 7.52 1.67 4.87
CA ILE A 50 8.49 2.64 5.41
C ILE A 50 8.73 2.38 6.90
N TYR A 51 7.67 2.21 7.67
CA TYR A 51 7.77 1.91 9.10
C TYR A 51 8.63 0.66 9.34
N ARG A 52 8.38 -0.42 8.59
CA ARG A 52 9.14 -1.68 8.68
C ARG A 52 10.62 -1.46 8.42
N VAL A 53 10.95 -0.72 7.35
CA VAL A 53 12.34 -0.39 7.00
C VAL A 53 13.03 0.36 8.11
N CYS A 54 12.39 1.43 8.60
CA CYS A 54 12.95 2.25 9.66
C CYS A 54 13.14 1.44 10.94
N TYR A 55 12.17 0.56 11.27
CA TYR A 55 12.27 -0.31 12.44
C TYR A 55 13.44 -1.29 12.35
N GLU A 56 13.62 -1.96 11.22
CA GLU A 56 14.74 -2.88 10.99
C GLU A 56 16.08 -2.15 11.06
N GLU A 57 16.18 -0.94 10.52
CA GLU A 57 17.40 -0.14 10.58
C GLU A 57 17.74 0.29 12.01
N VAL A 58 16.76 0.80 12.77
CA VAL A 58 16.98 1.23 14.16
C VAL A 58 17.34 0.03 15.05
N THR A 59 16.66 -1.10 14.91
CA THR A 59 16.96 -2.29 15.70
C THR A 59 18.30 -2.93 15.37
N ARG A 60 18.75 -2.79 14.13
CA ARG A 60 20.07 -3.27 13.69
C ARG A 60 21.21 -2.41 14.23
N THR A 61 20.98 -1.08 14.29
CA THR A 61 22.02 -0.12 14.73
C THR A 61 22.08 0.07 16.24
N THR A 62 21.00 -0.31 16.96
CA THR A 62 20.91 -0.18 18.41
C THR A 62 20.63 -1.51 19.08
N PRO A 63 21.62 -2.40 19.21
CA PRO A 63 21.43 -3.76 19.73
C PRO A 63 21.07 -3.83 21.21
N SER A 64 21.28 -2.79 21.99
CA SER A 64 20.89 -2.72 23.40
C SER A 64 19.52 -2.10 23.55
N ARG A 65 18.59 -2.87 24.09
CA ARG A 65 17.20 -2.49 24.47
C ARG A 65 17.09 -1.41 25.55
N SER A 66 18.18 -0.79 25.94
CA SER A 66 18.22 0.23 26.99
C SER A 66 18.37 1.60 26.34
N THR A 67 17.31 2.18 25.99
CA THR A 67 16.82 3.55 26.19
C THR A 67 15.81 3.92 25.11
N SER A 68 14.54 3.99 25.50
CA SER A 68 13.44 4.65 24.78
C SER A 68 13.73 6.12 24.41
N SER A 69 14.90 6.62 24.70
CA SER A 69 15.33 8.02 24.50
C SER A 69 16.32 8.20 23.33
N THR A 70 16.53 7.20 22.48
CA THR A 70 17.38 7.43 21.31
C THR A 70 16.56 8.08 20.17
N PRO A 71 17.14 9.04 19.44
CA PRO A 71 16.44 9.74 18.34
C PRO A 71 15.81 8.80 17.31
N GLY A 72 16.37 7.60 17.12
CA GLY A 72 15.83 6.57 16.24
C GLY A 72 14.49 6.02 16.71
N TYR A 73 14.35 5.73 18.00
CA TYR A 73 13.10 5.23 18.59
C TYR A 73 12.02 6.30 18.64
N GLU A 74 12.37 7.56 18.94
CA GLU A 74 11.42 8.68 18.87
C GLU A 74 10.85 8.88 17.47
N ARG A 75 11.71 8.75 16.45
CA ARG A 75 11.30 8.81 15.05
C ARG A 75 10.36 7.65 14.68
N LEU A 76 10.66 6.43 15.11
CA LEU A 76 9.80 5.28 14.90
C LEU A 76 8.43 5.46 15.56
N ARG A 77 8.42 5.97 16.80
CA ARG A 77 7.17 6.27 17.51
C ARG A 77 6.34 7.31 16.76
N SER A 78 6.97 8.39 16.30
CA SER A 78 6.30 9.43 15.52
C SER A 78 5.71 8.87 14.20
N LEU A 79 6.45 8.00 13.51
CA LEU A 79 5.96 7.33 12.31
C LEU A 79 4.77 6.42 12.61
N TRP A 80 4.81 5.67 13.72
CA TRP A 80 3.72 4.80 14.15
C TRP A 80 2.46 5.59 14.45
N VAL A 81 2.55 6.62 15.29
CA VAL A 81 1.42 7.49 15.63
C VAL A 81 0.84 8.15 14.37
N CYS A 82 1.69 8.70 13.51
CA CYS A 82 1.26 9.30 12.24
C CYS A 82 0.50 8.29 11.35
N LEU A 83 0.97 7.04 11.28
CA LEU A 83 0.31 5.97 10.52
C LEU A 83 -1.07 5.66 11.12
N LEU A 84 -1.17 5.52 12.44
CA LEU A 84 -2.44 5.24 13.11
C LEU A 84 -3.43 6.40 12.93
N ASP A 85 -3.01 7.63 13.18
CA ASP A 85 -3.87 8.81 13.11
C ASP A 85 -4.37 9.08 11.69
N THR A 86 -3.53 8.78 10.68
CA THR A 86 -3.89 9.06 9.29
C THR A 86 -4.79 8.00 8.70
N TYR A 87 -4.49 6.70 8.96
CA TYR A 87 -5.10 5.60 8.22
C TYR A 87 -6.01 4.69 9.05
N ILE A 88 -5.86 4.67 10.39
CA ILE A 88 -6.57 3.73 11.26
C ILE A 88 -7.59 4.42 12.16
N ALA A 89 -7.29 5.63 12.63
CA ALA A 89 -8.17 6.38 13.52
C ALA A 89 -9.55 6.62 12.87
N PRO A 90 -10.64 6.45 13.62
CA PRO A 90 -11.99 6.67 13.10
C PRO A 90 -12.16 8.14 12.68
N ASN A 91 -12.84 8.35 11.55
CA ASN A 91 -13.02 9.65 10.90
C ASN A 91 -11.71 10.33 10.45
N GLY A 92 -10.64 9.57 10.31
CA GLY A 92 -9.40 10.04 9.70
C GLY A 92 -9.63 10.44 8.24
N LYS A 93 -8.89 11.46 7.76
CA LYS A 93 -9.03 11.95 6.37
C LYS A 93 -8.72 10.89 5.30
N ARG A 94 -8.00 9.85 5.67
CA ARG A 94 -7.50 8.77 4.82
C ARG A 94 -7.69 7.41 5.49
N GLU A 95 -8.79 7.27 6.23
CA GLU A 95 -9.10 6.04 6.93
C GLU A 95 -9.26 4.88 5.96
N VAL A 96 -8.48 3.80 6.16
CA VAL A 96 -8.62 2.56 5.38
C VAL A 96 -9.74 1.70 5.95
N ASN A 97 -10.45 1.02 5.04
CA ASN A 97 -11.55 0.14 5.44
C ASN A 97 -10.99 -1.19 5.98
N LEU A 98 -10.93 -1.30 7.30
CA LEU A 98 -10.48 -2.49 8.02
C LEU A 98 -11.57 -2.97 9.01
N PRO A 99 -11.61 -4.27 9.32
CA PRO A 99 -12.47 -4.81 10.38
C PRO A 99 -12.21 -4.14 11.73
N PHE A 100 -13.28 -4.01 12.51
CA PHE A 100 -13.23 -3.33 13.82
C PHE A 100 -12.18 -3.93 14.76
N ASP A 101 -12.08 -5.26 14.83
CA ASP A 101 -11.13 -5.96 15.69
C ASP A 101 -9.67 -5.68 15.31
N VAL A 102 -9.38 -5.53 14.01
CA VAL A 102 -8.05 -5.16 13.52
C VAL A 102 -7.71 -3.72 13.88
N LYS A 103 -8.67 -2.78 13.67
CA LYS A 103 -8.51 -1.38 14.07
C LYS A 103 -8.30 -1.25 15.57
N ALA A 104 -9.14 -1.91 16.38
CA ALA A 104 -9.07 -1.84 17.83
C ALA A 104 -7.71 -2.31 18.37
N ARG A 105 -7.16 -3.42 17.83
CA ARG A 105 -5.83 -3.92 18.19
C ARG A 105 -4.72 -2.92 17.86
N LEU A 106 -4.78 -2.28 16.70
CA LEU A 106 -3.79 -1.28 16.31
C LEU A 106 -3.89 -0.04 17.17
N LEU A 107 -5.10 0.48 17.40
CA LEU A 107 -5.33 1.67 18.23
C LEU A 107 -4.95 1.46 19.69
N ALA A 108 -5.05 0.23 20.22
CA ALA A 108 -4.59 -0.08 21.57
C ALA A 108 -3.07 0.17 21.77
N THR A 109 -2.30 0.19 20.70
CA THR A 109 -0.86 0.48 20.73
C THR A 109 -0.51 1.96 20.59
N HIS A 110 -1.52 2.83 20.41
CA HIS A 110 -1.31 4.26 20.16
C HIS A 110 -0.55 4.96 21.28
N GLN A 111 -0.81 4.57 22.54
CA GLN A 111 -0.18 5.15 23.71
C GLN A 111 1.08 4.41 24.18
N SER A 112 1.55 3.43 23.41
CA SER A 112 2.77 2.70 23.76
C SER A 112 4.00 3.62 23.75
N ASN A 113 4.81 3.54 24.78
CA ASN A 113 6.07 4.25 24.83
C ASN A 113 7.10 3.65 23.86
N ASP A 114 7.03 2.34 23.66
CA ASP A 114 7.91 1.63 22.73
C ASP A 114 7.24 1.50 21.36
N PRO A 115 7.96 1.77 20.26
CA PRO A 115 7.41 1.56 18.92
C PRO A 115 7.11 0.07 18.70
N PRO A 116 5.86 -0.29 18.34
CA PRO A 116 5.46 -1.68 18.20
C PRO A 116 6.21 -2.39 17.05
N SER A 117 6.31 -3.72 17.15
CA SER A 117 6.87 -4.51 16.06
C SER A 117 6.07 -4.30 14.77
N PRO A 118 6.72 -4.17 13.59
CA PRO A 118 6.04 -4.06 12.30
C PRO A 118 5.09 -5.22 11.98
N SER A 119 5.25 -6.39 12.63
CA SER A 119 4.33 -7.52 12.50
C SER A 119 2.90 -7.22 12.96
N MET A 120 2.72 -6.19 13.80
CA MET A 120 1.38 -5.73 14.18
C MET A 120 0.56 -5.23 12.99
N LEU A 121 1.22 -4.76 11.92
CA LEU A 121 0.57 -4.29 10.69
C LEU A 121 0.25 -5.42 9.70
N ASP A 122 0.80 -6.63 9.87
CA ASP A 122 0.72 -7.70 8.85
C ASP A 122 -0.74 -8.05 8.49
N SER A 123 -1.61 -8.20 9.49
CA SER A 123 -3.04 -8.46 9.28
C SER A 123 -3.72 -7.34 8.48
N ALA A 124 -3.46 -6.09 8.85
CA ALA A 124 -4.07 -4.94 8.18
C ALA A 124 -3.56 -4.78 6.74
N VAL A 125 -2.24 -4.95 6.54
CA VAL A 125 -1.61 -4.89 5.22
C VAL A 125 -2.14 -5.99 4.31
N SER A 126 -2.29 -7.22 4.82
CA SER A 126 -2.85 -8.34 4.05
C SER A 126 -4.29 -8.05 3.60
N LEU A 127 -5.16 -7.59 4.52
CA LEU A 127 -6.54 -7.26 4.20
C LEU A 127 -6.67 -6.14 3.16
N VAL A 128 -5.84 -5.10 3.27
CA VAL A 128 -5.83 -4.00 2.30
C VAL A 128 -5.29 -4.48 0.95
N TYR A 129 -4.28 -5.34 0.94
CA TYR A 129 -3.76 -5.93 -0.28
C TYR A 129 -4.81 -6.79 -1.00
N ASP A 130 -5.50 -7.65 -0.25
CA ASP A 130 -6.58 -8.50 -0.79
C ASP A 130 -7.74 -7.65 -1.35
N LEU A 131 -8.08 -6.54 -0.68
CA LEU A 131 -9.07 -5.58 -1.17
C LEU A 131 -8.62 -4.93 -2.49
N MET A 132 -7.36 -4.53 -2.57
CA MET A 132 -6.79 -3.95 -3.81
C MET A 132 -6.81 -4.97 -4.94
N GLU A 133 -6.46 -6.22 -4.69
CA GLU A 133 -6.41 -7.27 -5.71
C GLU A 133 -7.81 -7.67 -6.18
N SER A 134 -8.74 -7.88 -5.26
CA SER A 134 -10.09 -8.38 -5.58
C SER A 134 -11.03 -7.32 -6.17
N SER A 135 -10.84 -6.06 -5.85
CA SER A 135 -11.76 -4.98 -6.24
C SER A 135 -11.10 -3.93 -7.13
N MET A 136 -10.06 -3.28 -6.64
CA MET A 136 -9.47 -2.11 -7.31
C MET A 136 -8.73 -2.49 -8.59
N MET A 137 -7.99 -3.59 -8.55
CA MET A 137 -7.28 -4.10 -9.73
C MET A 137 -8.26 -4.55 -10.82
N VAL A 138 -9.35 -5.24 -10.45
CA VAL A 138 -10.38 -5.66 -11.41
C VAL A 138 -11.01 -4.45 -12.09
N SER A 139 -11.36 -3.42 -11.32
CA SER A 139 -11.88 -2.14 -11.84
C SER A 139 -10.87 -1.45 -12.76
N PHE A 140 -9.60 -1.42 -12.38
CA PHE A 140 -8.52 -0.85 -13.19
C PHE A 140 -8.35 -1.56 -14.52
N LEU A 141 -8.25 -2.88 -14.51
CA LEU A 141 -8.11 -3.67 -15.74
C LEU A 141 -9.30 -3.47 -16.66
N SER A 142 -10.52 -3.44 -16.11
CA SER A 142 -11.75 -3.20 -16.87
C SER A 142 -11.78 -1.81 -17.51
N SER A 143 -11.24 -0.80 -16.83
CA SER A 143 -11.18 0.58 -17.35
C SER A 143 -10.25 0.77 -18.55
N LEU A 144 -9.33 -0.16 -18.75
CA LEU A 144 -8.36 -0.12 -19.85
C LEU A 144 -8.76 -1.01 -21.05
N ILE A 145 -9.85 -1.78 -20.93
CA ILE A 145 -10.41 -2.49 -22.06
C ILE A 145 -11.17 -1.49 -22.92
N PRO A 146 -10.88 -1.35 -24.22
CA PRO A 146 -11.61 -0.43 -25.08
C PRO A 146 -13.09 -0.85 -25.13
N SER A 147 -13.95 -0.08 -24.48
CA SER A 147 -15.38 -0.17 -24.71
C SER A 147 -15.67 0.24 -26.14
N LYS A 148 -16.58 -0.49 -26.84
CA LYS A 148 -17.07 -0.10 -28.16
C LYS A 148 -17.41 1.41 -28.14
N PRO A 149 -17.05 2.19 -29.17
CA PRO A 149 -17.24 3.64 -29.11
C PRO A 149 -18.73 3.98 -28.99
N GLU A 150 -19.13 4.41 -27.81
CA GLU A 150 -20.37 5.19 -27.66
C GLU A 150 -20.08 6.60 -28.13
N VAL A 151 -20.81 7.03 -29.13
CA VAL A 151 -20.76 8.37 -29.73
C VAL A 151 -21.29 9.38 -28.69
N GLY A 152 -20.42 10.29 -28.28
CA GLY A 152 -20.83 11.56 -27.69
C GLY A 152 -20.57 11.74 -26.18
N GLY A 153 -19.50 12.48 -25.88
CA GLY A 153 -19.27 12.97 -24.54
C GLY A 153 -17.93 13.71 -24.40
N THR A 154 -17.88 14.96 -24.88
CA THR A 154 -16.74 15.85 -24.66
C THR A 154 -16.69 16.35 -23.23
N GLY A 155 -15.93 15.66 -22.39
CA GLY A 155 -15.65 16.09 -21.01
C GLY A 155 -14.14 16.12 -20.74
N ARG A 156 -13.43 17.13 -21.24
CA ARG A 156 -12.06 17.42 -20.80
C ARG A 156 -12.09 17.93 -19.36
N ARG A 157 -12.03 17.05 -18.36
CA ARG A 157 -11.74 17.45 -17.00
C ARG A 157 -10.26 17.81 -16.88
N ALA A 158 -9.99 19.10 -16.67
CA ALA A 158 -8.67 19.63 -16.39
C ALA A 158 -8.06 18.91 -15.17
N ARG A 159 -6.98 18.18 -15.41
CA ARG A 159 -6.18 17.48 -14.42
C ARG A 159 -5.50 18.50 -13.52
N ARG A 160 -5.98 18.73 -12.31
CA ARG A 160 -5.22 19.42 -11.28
C ARG A 160 -4.01 18.58 -10.95
N LYS A 161 -2.83 19.02 -11.39
CA LYS A 161 -1.53 18.52 -10.94
C LYS A 161 -1.36 18.91 -9.46
N PHE A 162 -1.85 18.06 -8.58
CA PHE A 162 -1.61 18.21 -7.15
C PHE A 162 -0.24 17.61 -6.86
N GLY A 163 0.60 18.27 -6.03
CA GLY A 163 2.00 18.04 -5.66
C GLY A 163 2.58 16.61 -5.51
N TRP A 164 2.17 15.72 -6.37
CA TRP A 164 2.49 14.28 -6.42
C TRP A 164 3.93 13.97 -6.79
N THR A 165 4.61 14.88 -7.49
CA THR A 165 5.96 14.64 -8.02
C THR A 165 7.00 14.46 -6.92
N LEU A 166 6.86 15.11 -5.77
CA LEU A 166 7.79 14.95 -4.64
C LEU A 166 7.57 13.62 -3.92
N TRP A 167 6.30 13.29 -3.61
CA TRP A 167 5.92 12.03 -2.98
C TRP A 167 6.29 10.82 -3.86
N TRP A 168 6.03 10.93 -5.16
CA TRP A 168 6.31 9.91 -6.15
C TRP A 168 7.81 9.62 -6.34
N ASN A 169 8.66 10.63 -6.25
CA ASN A 169 10.10 10.46 -6.29
C ASN A 169 10.64 9.71 -5.06
N ASP A 170 10.00 9.87 -3.90
CA ASP A 170 10.37 9.10 -2.70
C ASP A 170 9.91 7.63 -2.79
N VAL A 171 8.74 7.37 -3.35
CA VAL A 171 8.28 6.01 -3.67
C VAL A 171 9.23 5.30 -4.64
N ARG A 172 9.69 6.00 -5.69
CA ARG A 172 10.66 5.44 -6.65
C ARG A 172 12.01 5.13 -6.01
N LYS A 173 12.51 5.96 -5.12
CA LYS A 173 13.78 5.73 -4.41
C LYS A 173 13.71 4.53 -3.47
N LEU A 174 12.56 4.28 -2.85
CA LEU A 174 12.34 3.13 -1.98
C LEU A 174 12.17 1.81 -2.74
N LYS A 175 11.70 1.84 -3.99
CA LYS A 175 11.64 0.66 -4.88
C LYS A 175 12.99 -0.07 -5.02
N PHE A 176 14.09 0.65 -5.03
CA PHE A 176 15.42 0.07 -5.27
C PHE A 176 15.95 -0.74 -4.08
N ARG A 177 15.41 -0.53 -2.87
CA ARG A 177 15.96 -1.13 -1.64
C ARG A 177 15.12 -2.27 -1.07
N TRP A 178 13.85 -2.39 -1.52
CA TRP A 178 12.91 -3.38 -1.00
C TRP A 178 12.30 -4.18 -2.14
N GLY A 179 12.95 -5.29 -2.40
CA GLY A 179 12.34 -6.31 -3.23
C GLY A 179 11.01 -6.72 -2.59
N LEU A 180 9.93 -6.47 -3.28
CA LEU A 180 8.58 -7.05 -3.07
C LEU A 180 8.59 -8.60 -3.00
N ARG A 181 9.78 -9.22 -2.93
CA ARG A 181 9.98 -10.67 -2.78
C ARG A 181 9.30 -11.27 -1.55
N ARG A 182 8.94 -10.45 -0.54
CA ARG A 182 8.23 -10.95 0.64
C ARG A 182 6.70 -10.86 0.55
N LEU A 183 6.15 -9.99 -0.28
CA LEU A 183 4.69 -9.94 -0.49
C LEU A 183 4.20 -11.06 -1.42
N SER A 184 5.03 -11.54 -2.35
CA SER A 184 4.71 -12.71 -3.18
C SER A 184 4.75 -14.05 -2.42
N GLY A 185 5.23 -14.07 -1.18
CA GLY A 185 5.21 -15.24 -0.30
C GLY A 185 3.94 -15.39 0.53
N LEU A 186 3.04 -14.41 0.52
CA LEU A 186 1.75 -14.47 1.22
C LEU A 186 0.62 -15.10 0.39
N GLY A 187 0.88 -15.41 -0.87
CA GLY A 187 -0.04 -16.11 -1.75
C GLY A 187 0.03 -17.63 -1.55
N SER A 188 -1.02 -18.22 -1.01
CA SER A 188 -1.35 -19.65 -0.87
C SER A 188 -1.02 -20.34 0.47
N GLY A 189 -1.17 -19.66 1.59
CA GLY A 189 -1.34 -20.35 2.88
C GLY A 189 -2.77 -20.85 3.00
N THR A 190 -2.99 -22.15 2.75
CA THR A 190 -4.25 -22.84 3.05
C THR A 190 -4.59 -22.68 4.53
N TRP A 191 -5.64 -21.91 4.81
CA TRP A 191 -6.22 -21.82 6.15
C TRP A 191 -6.80 -23.18 6.53
N LYS A 192 -6.04 -24.01 7.25
CA LYS A 192 -6.63 -25.16 7.95
C LYS A 192 -7.52 -24.62 9.06
N LYS A 193 -8.85 -24.86 8.93
CA LYS A 193 -9.79 -24.73 10.05
C LYS A 193 -9.25 -25.54 11.22
N ALA A 194 -9.03 -24.87 12.34
CA ALA A 194 -8.84 -25.54 13.61
C ALA A 194 -10.20 -26.03 14.15
N PRO A 195 -10.22 -27.14 14.89
CA PRO A 195 -11.42 -27.82 15.36
C PRO A 195 -12.25 -27.00 16.33
#